data_8208c19d39c0e1150154da2b5ab2122b
#
_entry.id   8208c19d39c0e1150154da2b5ab2122b
#
_cell.length_a   1.000
_cell.length_b   1.000
_cell.length_c   1.000
_cell.angle_alpha   90.00
_cell.angle_beta   90.00
_cell.angle_gamma   90.00
#
_symmetry.space_group_name_H-M   'P 1'
#
loop_
_entity.id
_entity.type
_entity.pdbx_description
1 polymer ?
#
loop_
_entity_poly.entity_id
_entity_poly.type
_entity_poly.pdbx_seq_one_letter_code
_entity_poly.pdbx_strand_id
1 'polypeptide(L)'
;VRPTVIRRSALAASAAVLALLATACGSSDDGGSDGDSGKPAADGKGGAAASAAPALTAAELEKAALAQADVKNGKVTKVSAADDVAKDKVKGAEAECEPLAFAEAGVPLGEPAASVKRSWTEGPKKPSGDASTEESIGAAFDLDKALITLATYDDGGAEAVLKDVKEAAGACAGGFAFTAMGEPAKIAKVAQGEAPGGADEAVAMTMTMVGEDGDEFPVKVSVTRKGSTVATYTVLNLAAAGTGKDFPFPTEISDAQHAKLG
;
A
#
# COMPACT_ATOMS: atom_id res chain seq x y z
N VAL A 1 -48.82 -30.29 -1.61
CA VAL A 1 -49.04 -31.06 -0.36
C VAL A 1 -47.88 -30.77 0.59
N ARG A 2 -48.24 -30.21 1.74
CA ARG A 2 -47.44 -29.83 2.92
C ARG A 2 -46.74 -31.05 3.58
N PRO A 3 -45.91 -30.93 4.65
CA PRO A 3 -45.73 -29.79 5.56
C PRO A 3 -44.28 -29.54 6.08
N THR A 4 -44.10 -28.34 6.60
CA THR A 4 -43.34 -27.77 7.71
C THR A 4 -42.85 -28.75 8.81
N VAL A 5 -41.60 -28.64 9.24
CA VAL A 5 -41.21 -28.89 10.62
C VAL A 5 -40.21 -27.85 11.12
N ILE A 6 -40.67 -27.04 12.05
CA ILE A 6 -39.95 -26.14 12.94
C ILE A 6 -39.35 -26.98 14.07
N ARG A 7 -38.08 -26.82 14.40
CA ARG A 7 -37.57 -27.10 15.74
C ARG A 7 -36.73 -25.97 16.27
N ARG A 8 -37.28 -25.34 17.30
CA ARG A 8 -36.64 -24.40 18.23
C ARG A 8 -35.91 -25.20 19.31
N SER A 9 -34.88 -24.65 19.87
CA SER A 9 -34.30 -24.75 21.21
C SER A 9 -32.74 -24.70 21.11
N ALA A 10 -31.93 -24.09 21.94
CA ALA A 10 -32.13 -23.42 23.21
C ALA A 10 -30.91 -22.54 23.46
N LEU A 11 -31.13 -21.50 24.23
CA LEU A 11 -30.14 -20.64 24.88
C LEU A 11 -29.27 -21.45 25.86
N ALA A 12 -27.94 -21.15 25.89
CA ALA A 12 -27.14 -21.33 27.07
C ALA A 12 -26.19 -20.14 27.22
N ALA A 13 -26.50 -19.31 28.17
CA ALA A 13 -25.67 -18.27 28.74
C ALA A 13 -24.62 -18.92 29.62
N SER A 14 -23.38 -18.46 29.58
CA SER A 14 -22.42 -18.70 30.66
C SER A 14 -21.59 -17.43 30.85
N ALA A 15 -21.75 -16.88 32.04
CA ALA A 15 -21.14 -15.68 32.56
C ALA A 15 -19.72 -15.92 33.10
N ALA A 16 -18.92 -14.87 32.98
CA ALA A 16 -17.93 -14.32 33.91
C ALA A 16 -16.83 -15.24 34.52
N VAL A 17 -15.57 -14.83 34.30
CA VAL A 17 -14.62 -14.65 35.41
C VAL A 17 -13.72 -13.46 35.13
N LEU A 18 -13.91 -12.39 35.89
CA LEU A 18 -12.97 -11.33 36.16
C LEU A 18 -11.91 -11.86 37.14
N ALA A 19 -10.64 -11.78 36.78
CA ALA A 19 -9.55 -11.90 37.76
C ALA A 19 -8.73 -10.61 37.73
N LEU A 20 -9.01 -9.77 38.68
CA LEU A 20 -8.18 -8.64 39.14
C LEU A 20 -6.92 -9.22 39.82
N LEU A 21 -5.75 -8.78 39.42
CA LEU A 21 -4.55 -8.82 40.23
C LEU A 21 -3.98 -7.43 40.32
N ALA A 22 -4.24 -6.86 41.52
CA ALA A 22 -3.71 -5.59 41.96
C ALA A 22 -2.31 -5.76 42.53
N THR A 23 -1.45 -4.82 42.22
CA THR A 23 -0.46 -4.15 43.05
C THR A 23 0.24 -4.88 44.18
N ALA A 24 1.56 -4.91 44.11
CA ALA A 24 2.40 -4.87 45.32
C ALA A 24 3.50 -3.81 45.12
N CYS A 25 3.24 -2.63 45.66
CA CYS A 25 4.26 -1.71 46.16
C CYS A 25 4.57 -2.17 47.57
N GLY A 26 5.82 -2.35 47.93
CA GLY A 26 6.29 -2.68 49.27
C GLY A 26 7.68 -2.12 49.46
N SER A 27 7.75 -1.03 50.20
CA SER A 27 8.95 -0.34 50.73
C SER A 27 9.48 -1.04 51.99
N SER A 28 10.75 -0.77 52.22
CA SER A 28 11.46 -0.56 53.52
C SER A 28 12.29 -1.72 54.08
N ASP A 29 13.53 -1.47 54.07
CA ASP A 29 14.54 -1.17 55.12
C ASP A 29 15.24 -2.38 55.84
N ASP A 30 16.51 -2.09 55.91
CA ASP A 30 17.55 -2.32 56.90
C ASP A 30 18.39 -3.60 56.90
N GLY A 31 19.70 -3.37 56.75
CA GLY A 31 20.71 -3.96 57.64
C GLY A 31 21.74 -4.90 57.01
N GLY A 32 22.93 -4.33 56.68
CA GLY A 32 24.17 -4.93 57.13
C GLY A 32 25.02 -5.82 56.23
N SER A 33 26.11 -5.24 55.72
CA SER A 33 27.51 -5.71 55.69
C SER A 33 27.98 -6.88 54.84
N ASP A 34 28.96 -6.48 54.00
CA ASP A 34 30.25 -7.15 53.64
C ASP A 34 30.26 -8.34 52.67
N GLY A 35 31.00 -8.13 51.58
CA GLY A 35 31.80 -9.19 50.98
C GLY A 35 31.84 -9.30 49.46
N ASP A 36 32.68 -8.48 48.84
CA ASP A 36 33.63 -8.81 47.77
C ASP A 36 33.21 -9.42 46.40
N SER A 37 33.58 -8.68 45.39
CA SER A 37 34.11 -9.08 44.06
C SER A 37 33.26 -9.94 43.10
N GLY A 38 32.87 -9.27 41.99
CA GLY A 38 32.57 -9.98 40.73
C GLY A 38 31.80 -9.17 39.71
N LYS A 39 32.43 -8.36 38.90
CA LYS A 39 31.93 -7.70 37.67
C LYS A 39 32.01 -8.68 36.48
N PRO A 40 31.30 -8.49 35.36
CA PRO A 40 30.27 -7.49 35.01
C PRO A 40 28.96 -8.11 34.53
N ALA A 41 27.86 -7.50 34.86
CA ALA A 41 26.59 -7.72 34.21
C ALA A 41 26.54 -6.89 32.92
N ALA A 42 26.35 -7.55 31.83
CA ALA A 42 25.97 -6.91 30.58
C ALA A 42 24.54 -6.37 30.73
N ASP A 43 24.38 -5.06 30.67
CA ASP A 43 23.10 -4.39 30.52
C ASP A 43 22.49 -4.79 29.17
N GLY A 44 21.70 -5.84 29.21
CA GLY A 44 20.73 -6.11 28.16
C GLY A 44 19.60 -5.08 28.25
N LYS A 45 19.80 -3.93 27.63
CA LYS A 45 18.72 -3.00 27.35
C LYS A 45 17.79 -3.69 26.34
N GLY A 46 16.85 -4.46 26.86
CA GLY A 46 15.71 -4.92 26.10
C GLY A 46 14.97 -3.68 25.60
N GLY A 47 15.22 -3.29 24.36
CA GLY A 47 14.40 -2.33 23.68
C GLY A 47 12.99 -2.92 23.69
N ALA A 48 12.06 -2.28 24.39
CA ALA A 48 10.65 -2.53 24.22
C ALA A 48 10.40 -2.35 22.70
N ALA A 49 10.05 -3.43 22.02
CA ALA A 49 9.55 -3.31 20.66
C ALA A 49 8.37 -2.35 20.73
N ALA A 50 8.49 -1.22 20.04
CA ALA A 50 7.39 -0.27 19.95
C ALA A 50 6.19 -1.07 19.46
N SER A 51 5.13 -1.12 20.25
CA SER A 51 3.89 -1.78 19.86
C SER A 51 3.46 -1.17 18.52
N ALA A 52 3.29 -2.01 17.51
CA ALA A 52 2.82 -1.55 16.21
C ALA A 52 1.53 -0.75 16.41
N ALA A 53 1.41 0.36 15.70
CA ALA A 53 0.18 1.16 15.76
C ALA A 53 -1.01 0.28 15.31
N PRO A 54 -2.15 0.36 16.00
CA PRO A 54 -3.32 -0.44 15.62
C PRO A 54 -3.80 -0.04 14.21
N ALA A 55 -4.42 -1.00 13.52
CA ALA A 55 -5.04 -0.75 12.22
C ALA A 55 -6.14 0.32 12.35
N LEU A 56 -6.24 1.18 11.33
CA LEU A 56 -7.33 2.15 11.23
C LEU A 56 -8.65 1.41 10.95
N THR A 57 -9.72 1.88 11.52
CA THR A 57 -11.05 1.43 11.09
C THR A 57 -11.32 1.85 9.65
N ALA A 58 -12.25 1.19 8.95
CA ALA A 58 -12.63 1.57 7.59
C ALA A 58 -13.07 3.03 7.46
N ALA A 59 -13.73 3.59 8.50
CA ALA A 59 -14.16 4.98 8.51
C ALA A 59 -12.99 5.96 8.71
N GLU A 60 -12.00 5.60 9.49
CA GLU A 60 -10.77 6.39 9.67
C GLU A 60 -9.92 6.34 8.40
N LEU A 61 -9.78 5.17 7.79
CA LEU A 61 -9.06 4.98 6.54
C LEU A 61 -9.70 5.79 5.40
N GLU A 62 -11.04 5.83 5.30
CA GLU A 62 -11.76 6.66 4.32
C GLU A 62 -11.47 8.15 4.51
N LYS A 63 -11.34 8.64 5.74
CA LYS A 63 -10.95 10.04 6.05
C LYS A 63 -9.49 10.30 5.76
N ALA A 64 -8.62 9.33 6.00
CA ALA A 64 -7.19 9.41 5.73
C ALA A 64 -6.88 9.31 4.23
N ALA A 65 -7.77 8.76 3.42
CA ALA A 65 -7.57 8.66 1.98
C ALA A 65 -7.51 10.04 1.31
N LEU A 66 -6.70 10.15 0.25
CA LEU A 66 -6.51 11.37 -0.52
C LEU A 66 -7.87 11.93 -1.00
N ALA A 67 -8.05 13.22 -0.84
CA ALA A 67 -9.25 13.94 -1.26
C ALA A 67 -8.88 15.11 -2.19
N GLN A 68 -9.85 15.65 -2.91
CA GLN A 68 -9.62 16.77 -3.84
C GLN A 68 -8.96 17.99 -3.18
N ALA A 69 -9.27 18.25 -1.91
CA ALA A 69 -8.71 19.39 -1.18
C ALA A 69 -7.23 19.22 -0.82
N ASP A 70 -6.70 18.01 -0.89
CA ASP A 70 -5.33 17.70 -0.49
C ASP A 70 -4.33 17.91 -1.66
N VAL A 71 -4.80 18.01 -2.89
CA VAL A 71 -3.97 18.19 -4.09
C VAL A 71 -4.17 19.58 -4.71
N LYS A 72 -3.09 20.15 -5.20
CA LYS A 72 -3.11 21.47 -5.87
C LYS A 72 -3.41 21.35 -7.36
N ASN A 73 -3.02 20.24 -7.96
CA ASN A 73 -3.18 19.95 -9.37
C ASN A 73 -3.94 18.65 -9.57
N GLY A 74 -4.71 18.57 -10.66
CA GLY A 74 -5.40 17.36 -11.02
C GLY A 74 -6.74 17.15 -10.29
N LYS A 75 -7.31 15.98 -10.53
CA LYS A 75 -8.63 15.58 -10.03
C LYS A 75 -8.53 14.26 -9.27
N VAL A 76 -8.99 14.26 -8.02
CA VAL A 76 -9.13 13.07 -7.19
C VAL A 76 -10.58 12.58 -7.25
N THR A 77 -10.77 11.29 -7.49
CA THR A 77 -12.10 10.65 -7.50
C THR A 77 -12.03 9.30 -6.79
N LYS A 78 -13.18 8.77 -6.41
CA LYS A 78 -13.30 7.36 -6.05
C LYS A 78 -13.14 6.51 -7.31
N VAL A 79 -12.53 5.34 -7.15
CA VAL A 79 -12.41 4.37 -8.24
C VAL A 79 -13.81 3.88 -8.62
N SER A 80 -14.10 3.80 -9.91
CA SER A 80 -15.37 3.27 -10.37
C SER A 80 -15.44 1.76 -10.18
N ALA A 81 -16.64 1.20 -10.06
CA ALA A 81 -16.80 -0.24 -9.91
C ALA A 81 -16.26 -1.04 -11.13
N ALA A 82 -16.14 -0.40 -12.29
CA ALA A 82 -15.55 -1.02 -13.49
C ALA A 82 -14.01 -1.08 -13.42
N ASP A 83 -13.39 -0.13 -12.73
CA ASP A 83 -11.92 -0.03 -12.60
C ASP A 83 -11.42 -0.64 -11.26
N ASP A 84 -12.34 -1.08 -10.39
CA ASP A 84 -12.01 -1.68 -9.10
C ASP A 84 -11.76 -3.19 -9.24
N VAL A 85 -10.49 -3.53 -9.52
CA VAL A 85 -10.09 -4.92 -9.67
C VAL A 85 -10.13 -5.63 -8.32
N ALA A 86 -10.88 -6.73 -8.24
CA ALA A 86 -10.91 -7.61 -7.07
C ALA A 86 -9.72 -8.58 -7.08
N LYS A 87 -9.23 -8.98 -5.90
CA LYS A 87 -8.06 -9.85 -5.74
C LYS A 87 -8.19 -11.17 -6.50
N ASP A 88 -9.37 -11.78 -6.52
CA ASP A 88 -9.67 -13.03 -7.22
C ASP A 88 -9.66 -12.90 -8.76
N LYS A 89 -9.60 -11.68 -9.29
CA LYS A 89 -9.53 -11.37 -10.73
C LYS A 89 -8.10 -11.21 -11.25
N VAL A 90 -7.11 -11.17 -10.35
CA VAL A 90 -5.68 -11.18 -10.73
C VAL A 90 -5.16 -12.60 -10.55
N LYS A 91 -4.63 -13.21 -11.61
CA LYS A 91 -4.22 -14.61 -11.64
C LYS A 91 -3.02 -14.84 -12.55
N GLY A 92 -2.38 -16.00 -12.40
CA GLY A 92 -1.38 -16.51 -13.33
C GLY A 92 0.03 -16.00 -13.11
N ALA A 93 0.25 -15.07 -12.18
CA ALA A 93 1.61 -14.73 -11.78
C ALA A 93 2.22 -15.90 -10.99
N GLU A 94 3.54 -16.08 -11.11
CA GLU A 94 4.29 -16.94 -10.20
C GLU A 94 4.14 -16.39 -8.77
N ALA A 95 4.11 -17.29 -7.77
CA ALA A 95 3.81 -16.91 -6.39
C ALA A 95 4.73 -15.78 -5.85
N GLU A 96 6.00 -15.80 -6.26
CA GLU A 96 6.98 -14.78 -5.90
C GLU A 96 6.73 -13.42 -6.57
N CYS A 97 6.01 -13.38 -7.71
CA CYS A 97 5.66 -12.16 -8.45
C CYS A 97 4.24 -11.66 -8.15
N GLU A 98 3.43 -12.44 -7.44
CA GLU A 98 2.04 -12.10 -7.14
C GLU A 98 1.89 -10.73 -6.44
N PRO A 99 2.75 -10.34 -5.47
CA PRO A 99 2.67 -9.01 -4.85
C PRO A 99 2.80 -7.86 -5.88
N LEU A 100 3.63 -8.05 -6.91
CA LEU A 100 3.80 -7.04 -7.97
C LEU A 100 2.61 -6.99 -8.92
N ALA A 101 2.01 -8.14 -9.25
CA ALA A 101 0.79 -8.21 -10.05
C ALA A 101 -0.37 -7.53 -9.34
N PHE A 102 -0.50 -7.71 -8.01
CA PHE A 102 -1.50 -7.00 -7.21
C PHE A 102 -1.23 -5.50 -7.15
N ALA A 103 0.03 -5.08 -6.95
CA ALA A 103 0.39 -3.67 -6.92
C ALA A 103 0.07 -3.00 -8.25
N GLU A 104 0.40 -3.62 -9.38
CA GLU A 104 0.11 -3.11 -10.72
C GLU A 104 -1.40 -2.97 -10.95
N ALA A 105 -2.18 -4.00 -10.63
CA ALA A 105 -3.62 -4.00 -10.79
C ALA A 105 -4.37 -3.15 -9.73
N GLY A 106 -3.67 -2.48 -8.81
CA GLY A 106 -4.26 -1.69 -7.74
C GLY A 106 -5.06 -2.49 -6.73
N VAL A 107 -4.73 -3.77 -6.58
CA VAL A 107 -5.32 -4.64 -5.55
C VAL A 107 -4.61 -4.41 -4.23
N PRO A 108 -5.30 -4.36 -3.09
CA PRO A 108 -4.65 -4.32 -1.78
C PRO A 108 -3.71 -5.50 -1.59
N LEU A 109 -2.50 -5.23 -1.11
CA LEU A 109 -1.48 -6.24 -0.87
C LEU A 109 -1.76 -7.03 0.41
N GLY A 110 -1.32 -8.27 0.50
CA GLY A 110 -1.51 -9.12 1.67
C GLY A 110 -2.98 -9.29 2.07
N GLU A 111 -3.25 -9.26 3.38
CA GLU A 111 -4.59 -9.40 3.99
C GLU A 111 -4.89 -8.18 4.88
N PRO A 112 -5.37 -7.06 4.33
CA PRO A 112 -5.64 -5.86 5.10
C PRO A 112 -6.90 -5.98 5.95
N ALA A 113 -6.93 -5.31 7.11
CA ALA A 113 -8.12 -5.13 7.93
C ALA A 113 -9.17 -4.23 7.24
N ALA A 114 -8.71 -3.24 6.48
CA ALA A 114 -9.55 -2.39 5.64
C ALA A 114 -8.73 -1.82 4.47
N SER A 115 -9.42 -1.46 3.39
CA SER A 115 -8.81 -0.79 2.24
C SER A 115 -9.75 0.22 1.61
N VAL A 116 -9.17 1.22 0.94
CA VAL A 116 -9.89 2.22 0.16
C VAL A 116 -9.07 2.61 -1.07
N LYS A 117 -9.72 2.90 -2.17
CA LYS A 117 -9.06 3.27 -3.43
C LYS A 117 -9.46 4.67 -3.89
N ARG A 118 -8.50 5.38 -4.47
CA ARG A 118 -8.68 6.66 -5.15
C ARG A 118 -8.04 6.62 -6.53
N SER A 119 -8.62 7.34 -7.44
CA SER A 119 -8.00 7.67 -8.72
C SER A 119 -7.63 9.14 -8.72
N TRP A 120 -6.44 9.44 -9.19
CA TRP A 120 -6.01 10.81 -9.45
C TRP A 120 -5.63 10.94 -10.93
N THR A 121 -5.99 12.06 -11.54
CA THR A 121 -5.59 12.40 -12.90
C THR A 121 -5.01 13.81 -12.87
N GLU A 122 -3.81 13.96 -13.37
CA GLU A 122 -3.13 15.26 -13.48
C GLU A 122 -3.98 16.26 -14.28
N GLY A 123 -3.91 17.52 -13.89
CA GLY A 123 -4.52 18.58 -14.68
C GLY A 123 -3.76 18.81 -16.00
N PRO A 124 -4.44 19.29 -17.04
CA PRO A 124 -3.81 19.52 -18.34
C PRO A 124 -2.64 20.49 -18.21
N LYS A 125 -1.51 20.13 -18.80
CA LYS A 125 -0.33 21.01 -18.91
C LYS A 125 -0.66 22.12 -19.91
N LYS A 126 -0.35 23.37 -19.53
CA LYS A 126 -0.51 24.50 -20.46
C LYS A 126 0.64 24.45 -21.48
N PRO A 127 0.34 24.40 -22.78
CA PRO A 127 1.38 24.53 -23.77
C PRO A 127 2.07 25.89 -23.64
N SER A 128 3.33 26.02 -24.10
CA SER A 128 4.01 27.31 -24.24
C SER A 128 3.25 28.20 -25.20
N GLY A 129 3.32 29.54 -25.01
CA GLY A 129 2.54 30.48 -25.80
C GLY A 129 2.79 30.44 -27.32
N ASP A 130 3.94 29.87 -27.73
CA ASP A 130 4.36 29.73 -29.14
C ASP A 130 4.32 28.25 -29.61
N ALA A 131 3.65 27.36 -28.85
CA ALA A 131 3.58 25.95 -29.20
C ALA A 131 2.80 25.74 -30.52
N SER A 132 3.33 24.87 -31.37
CA SER A 132 2.62 24.37 -32.55
C SER A 132 1.37 23.59 -32.16
N THR A 133 0.47 23.34 -33.11
CA THR A 133 -0.72 22.53 -32.88
C THR A 133 -0.35 21.11 -32.40
N GLU A 134 0.69 20.51 -32.98
CA GLU A 134 1.17 19.17 -32.59
C GLU A 134 1.73 19.15 -31.18
N GLU A 135 2.53 20.14 -30.77
CA GLU A 135 3.04 20.29 -29.42
C GLU A 135 1.92 20.50 -28.39
N SER A 136 0.90 21.28 -28.78
CA SER A 136 -0.28 21.52 -27.95
C SER A 136 -1.11 20.24 -27.73
N ILE A 137 -1.27 19.42 -28.78
CA ILE A 137 -1.93 18.11 -28.69
C ILE A 137 -1.08 17.17 -27.84
N GLY A 138 0.24 17.11 -28.08
CA GLY A 138 1.17 16.31 -27.27
C GLY A 138 1.10 16.64 -25.78
N ALA A 139 1.11 17.94 -25.44
CA ALA A 139 0.99 18.42 -24.08
C ALA A 139 -0.36 18.06 -23.42
N ALA A 140 -1.44 17.98 -24.20
CA ALA A 140 -2.75 17.56 -23.69
C ALA A 140 -2.81 16.09 -23.31
N PHE A 141 -1.98 15.24 -23.92
CA PHE A 141 -1.85 13.81 -23.59
C PHE A 141 -0.70 13.53 -22.61
N ASP A 142 0.21 14.47 -22.37
CA ASP A 142 1.28 14.33 -21.37
C ASP A 142 0.72 14.60 -19.98
N LEU A 143 -0.04 13.66 -19.47
CA LEU A 143 -0.64 13.72 -18.15
C LEU A 143 -0.56 12.36 -17.45
N ASP A 144 -0.37 12.43 -16.15
CA ASP A 144 -0.29 11.27 -15.28
C ASP A 144 -1.68 10.86 -14.80
N LYS A 145 -1.90 9.55 -14.75
CA LYS A 145 -3.03 8.92 -14.04
C LYS A 145 -2.49 8.01 -12.98
N ALA A 146 -3.00 8.14 -11.76
CA ALA A 146 -2.63 7.29 -10.65
C ALA A 146 -3.84 6.55 -10.09
N LEU A 147 -3.65 5.25 -9.84
CA LEU A 147 -4.49 4.48 -8.95
C LEU A 147 -3.78 4.43 -7.59
N ILE A 148 -4.50 4.81 -6.54
CA ILE A 148 -3.97 4.90 -5.17
C ILE A 148 -4.79 3.94 -4.30
N THR A 149 -4.14 2.89 -3.80
CA THR A 149 -4.74 1.92 -2.88
C THR A 149 -4.17 2.14 -1.50
N LEU A 150 -5.02 2.53 -0.55
CA LEU A 150 -4.67 2.69 0.85
C LEU A 150 -5.23 1.50 1.61
N ALA A 151 -4.39 0.81 2.38
CA ALA A 151 -4.76 -0.38 3.14
C ALA A 151 -4.13 -0.34 4.54
N THR A 152 -4.85 -0.81 5.54
CA THR A 152 -4.38 -0.84 6.93
C THR A 152 -4.35 -2.27 7.44
N TYR A 153 -3.41 -2.57 8.33
CA TYR A 153 -3.07 -3.92 8.77
C TYR A 153 -2.95 -4.00 10.28
N ASP A 154 -3.30 -5.16 10.82
CA ASP A 154 -3.03 -5.51 12.22
C ASP A 154 -1.63 -6.13 12.36
N ASP A 155 -1.09 -6.10 13.56
CA ASP A 155 0.02 -6.92 14.06
C ASP A 155 1.26 -7.08 13.14
N GLY A 156 1.78 -5.98 12.61
CA GLY A 156 3.00 -6.03 11.78
C GLY A 156 2.75 -6.43 10.32
N GLY A 157 1.49 -6.53 9.89
CA GLY A 157 1.14 -6.89 8.52
C GLY A 157 1.62 -5.86 7.48
N ALA A 158 1.69 -4.57 7.85
CA ALA A 158 2.19 -3.53 6.97
C ALA A 158 3.70 -3.68 6.67
N GLU A 159 4.51 -4.04 7.67
CA GLU A 159 5.93 -4.36 7.52
C GLU A 159 6.14 -5.61 6.66
N ALA A 160 5.32 -6.64 6.88
CA ALA A 160 5.36 -7.87 6.08
C ALA A 160 5.08 -7.56 4.60
N VAL A 161 4.09 -6.74 4.29
CA VAL A 161 3.79 -6.32 2.91
C VAL A 161 4.99 -5.64 2.25
N LEU A 162 5.64 -4.69 2.94
CA LEU A 162 6.82 -4.00 2.37
C LEU A 162 7.98 -4.96 2.11
N LYS A 163 8.17 -5.92 3.01
CA LYS A 163 9.19 -6.98 2.84
C LYS A 163 8.87 -7.83 1.62
N ASP A 164 7.63 -8.33 1.49
CA ASP A 164 7.22 -9.18 0.38
C ASP A 164 7.35 -8.46 -0.98
N VAL A 165 6.99 -7.17 -1.05
CA VAL A 165 7.17 -6.36 -2.26
C VAL A 165 8.65 -6.17 -2.62
N LYS A 166 9.53 -5.97 -1.63
CA LYS A 166 10.98 -5.86 -1.87
C LYS A 166 11.56 -7.16 -2.42
N GLU A 167 11.17 -8.28 -1.82
CA GLU A 167 11.61 -9.61 -2.26
C GLU A 167 11.10 -9.90 -3.68
N ALA A 168 9.82 -9.62 -3.95
CA ALA A 168 9.21 -9.78 -5.27
C ALA A 168 9.89 -8.89 -6.33
N ALA A 169 10.21 -7.63 -6.02
CA ALA A 169 10.91 -6.74 -6.95
C ALA A 169 12.28 -7.27 -7.36
N GLY A 170 12.99 -7.95 -6.45
CA GLY A 170 14.25 -8.62 -6.74
C GLY A 170 14.08 -9.90 -7.55
N ALA A 171 13.17 -10.77 -7.13
CA ALA A 171 12.92 -12.06 -7.77
C ALA A 171 12.40 -11.89 -9.20
N CYS A 172 11.53 -10.91 -9.44
CA CYS A 172 10.86 -10.68 -10.71
C CYS A 172 11.49 -9.57 -11.57
N ALA A 173 12.77 -9.24 -11.33
CA ALA A 173 13.48 -8.21 -12.10
C ALA A 173 13.49 -8.49 -13.61
N GLY A 174 13.44 -9.76 -14.02
CA GLY A 174 13.36 -10.23 -15.40
C GLY A 174 11.99 -10.17 -16.05
N GLY A 175 10.99 -9.68 -15.32
CA GLY A 175 9.60 -9.60 -15.78
C GLY A 175 8.77 -10.83 -15.40
N PHE A 176 7.46 -10.72 -15.63
CA PHE A 176 6.47 -11.76 -15.32
C PHE A 176 5.20 -11.53 -16.16
N ALA A 177 4.30 -12.52 -16.17
CA ALA A 177 3.00 -12.40 -16.83
C ALA A 177 1.88 -12.74 -15.84
N PHE A 178 0.73 -12.13 -16.01
CA PHE A 178 -0.47 -12.38 -15.21
C PHE A 178 -1.73 -12.07 -16.01
N THR A 179 -2.90 -12.29 -15.43
CA THR A 179 -4.18 -11.82 -15.98
C THR A 179 -4.87 -10.93 -14.96
N ALA A 180 -5.46 -9.84 -15.41
CA ALA A 180 -6.30 -8.99 -14.60
C ALA A 180 -7.67 -8.83 -15.29
N MET A 181 -8.77 -9.10 -14.59
CA MET A 181 -10.12 -9.09 -15.15
C MET A 181 -10.33 -10.03 -16.35
N GLY A 182 -9.46 -11.02 -16.53
CA GLY A 182 -9.47 -11.96 -17.65
C GLY A 182 -8.60 -11.53 -18.84
N GLU A 183 -8.06 -10.33 -18.83
CA GLU A 183 -7.16 -9.80 -19.85
C GLU A 183 -5.70 -10.15 -19.51
N PRO A 184 -4.90 -10.59 -20.47
CA PRO A 184 -3.49 -10.87 -20.25
C PRO A 184 -2.70 -9.58 -20.05
N ALA A 185 -1.79 -9.57 -19.09
CA ALA A 185 -0.83 -8.51 -18.84
C ALA A 185 0.57 -9.11 -18.75
N LYS A 186 1.55 -8.42 -19.31
CA LYS A 186 2.95 -8.83 -19.29
C LYS A 186 3.84 -7.66 -18.89
N ILE A 187 4.66 -7.91 -17.89
CA ILE A 187 5.76 -7.04 -17.48
C ILE A 187 7.05 -7.62 -18.07
N ALA A 188 7.72 -6.88 -18.94
CA ALA A 188 8.98 -7.30 -19.55
C ALA A 188 10.16 -7.15 -18.59
N LYS A 189 10.07 -6.18 -17.67
CA LYS A 189 11.15 -5.85 -16.72
C LYS A 189 10.61 -5.12 -15.49
N VAL A 190 11.22 -5.39 -14.34
CA VAL A 190 11.06 -4.57 -13.12
C VAL A 190 12.40 -3.95 -12.79
N ALA A 191 12.46 -2.64 -12.70
CA ALA A 191 13.66 -1.90 -12.33
C ALA A 191 13.39 -1.06 -11.07
N GLN A 192 14.34 -1.03 -10.14
CA GLN A 192 14.25 -0.20 -8.95
C GLN A 192 14.15 1.28 -9.33
N GLY A 193 13.26 2.01 -8.67
CA GLY A 193 13.02 3.44 -8.84
C GLY A 193 13.41 4.23 -7.59
N GLU A 194 13.32 5.56 -7.69
CA GLU A 194 13.49 6.45 -6.56
C GLU A 194 12.20 6.47 -5.72
N ALA A 195 12.32 6.12 -4.45
CA ALA A 195 11.18 6.06 -3.54
C ALA A 195 10.80 7.48 -3.07
N PRO A 196 9.48 7.82 -2.99
CA PRO A 196 9.04 9.09 -2.44
C PRO A 196 9.38 9.19 -0.95
N GLY A 197 9.65 10.41 -0.48
CA GLY A 197 9.92 10.70 0.92
C GLY A 197 8.66 10.70 1.79
N GLY A 198 8.86 10.97 3.11
CA GLY A 198 7.75 11.20 4.05
C GLY A 198 7.09 9.95 4.61
N ALA A 199 7.46 8.76 4.17
CA ALA A 199 7.03 7.47 4.70
C ALA A 199 8.06 6.91 5.70
N ASP A 200 7.64 5.97 6.55
CA ASP A 200 8.55 5.22 7.42
C ASP A 200 9.40 4.23 6.63
N GLU A 201 8.80 3.69 5.57
CA GLU A 201 9.42 2.74 4.66
C GLU A 201 8.81 2.86 3.26
N ALA A 202 9.62 2.71 2.21
CA ALA A 202 9.15 2.82 0.84
C ALA A 202 9.93 1.90 -0.10
N VAL A 203 9.23 1.41 -1.12
CA VAL A 203 9.80 0.71 -2.29
C VAL A 203 9.21 1.37 -3.53
N ALA A 204 10.06 1.71 -4.48
CA ALA A 204 9.60 2.23 -5.77
C ALA A 204 10.25 1.45 -6.90
N MET A 205 9.50 1.29 -7.98
CA MET A 205 9.95 0.57 -9.16
C MET A 205 9.32 1.15 -10.43
N THR A 206 10.00 0.93 -11.53
CA THR A 206 9.45 1.08 -12.87
C THR A 206 9.21 -0.33 -13.43
N MET A 207 7.98 -0.63 -13.75
CA MET A 207 7.60 -1.84 -14.47
C MET A 207 7.49 -1.49 -15.97
N THR A 208 8.19 -2.23 -16.81
CA THR A 208 8.04 -2.10 -18.27
C THR A 208 6.90 -3.01 -18.72
N MET A 209 5.79 -2.41 -19.06
CA MET A 209 4.60 -3.12 -19.52
C MET A 209 4.66 -3.34 -21.02
N VAL A 210 4.13 -4.47 -21.48
CA VAL A 210 4.04 -4.81 -22.92
C VAL A 210 2.60 -4.61 -23.35
N GLY A 211 2.39 -3.70 -24.30
CA GLY A 211 1.09 -3.44 -24.92
C GLY A 211 0.67 -4.53 -25.91
N GLU A 212 -0.54 -4.43 -26.46
CA GLU A 212 -1.12 -5.40 -27.36
C GLU A 212 -0.30 -5.58 -28.66
N ASP A 213 0.25 -4.48 -29.18
CA ASP A 213 1.09 -4.47 -30.39
C ASP A 213 2.56 -4.86 -30.11
N GLY A 214 2.90 -5.16 -28.86
CA GLY A 214 4.24 -5.49 -28.42
C GLY A 214 5.10 -4.29 -28.07
N ASP A 215 4.56 -3.10 -28.10
CA ASP A 215 5.22 -1.87 -27.66
C ASP A 215 5.42 -1.89 -26.15
N GLU A 216 6.56 -1.41 -25.70
CA GLU A 216 6.91 -1.35 -24.28
C GLU A 216 6.74 0.06 -23.74
N PHE A 217 6.13 0.18 -22.55
CA PHE A 217 5.96 1.46 -21.88
C PHE A 217 6.13 1.35 -20.37
N PRO A 218 6.60 2.42 -19.70
CA PRO A 218 6.81 2.43 -18.27
C PRO A 218 5.52 2.64 -17.49
N VAL A 219 5.39 1.89 -16.38
CA VAL A 219 4.42 2.12 -15.29
C VAL A 219 5.23 2.33 -14.02
N LYS A 220 4.98 3.42 -13.29
CA LYS A 220 5.63 3.69 -12.01
C LYS A 220 4.80 3.10 -10.88
N VAL A 221 5.41 2.26 -10.07
CA VAL A 221 4.77 1.70 -8.89
C VAL A 221 5.57 2.10 -7.65
N SER A 222 4.88 2.64 -6.65
CA SER A 222 5.46 2.92 -5.35
C SER A 222 4.58 2.34 -4.25
N VAL A 223 5.19 1.65 -3.31
CA VAL A 223 4.55 1.09 -2.12
C VAL A 223 5.22 1.73 -0.90
N THR A 224 4.44 2.42 -0.10
CA THR A 224 4.94 3.16 1.06
C THR A 224 4.19 2.75 2.32
N ARG A 225 4.87 2.72 3.46
CA ARG A 225 4.30 2.42 4.77
C ARG A 225 4.40 3.62 5.70
N LYS A 226 3.32 3.87 6.41
CA LYS A 226 3.30 4.80 7.54
C LYS A 226 2.49 4.19 8.68
N GLY A 227 3.14 3.87 9.78
CA GLY A 227 2.54 3.08 10.86
C GLY A 227 2.03 1.74 10.37
N SER A 228 0.76 1.44 10.66
CA SER A 228 0.04 0.24 10.23
C SER A 228 -0.58 0.35 8.82
N THR A 229 -0.35 1.44 8.11
CA THR A 229 -1.00 1.73 6.82
C THR A 229 0.01 1.68 5.68
N VAL A 230 -0.38 1.01 4.60
CA VAL A 230 0.35 0.95 3.32
C VAL A 230 -0.43 1.71 2.26
N ALA A 231 0.28 2.56 1.52
CA ALA A 231 -0.24 3.21 0.31
C ALA A 231 0.51 2.67 -0.91
N THR A 232 -0.23 2.14 -1.87
CA THR A 232 0.28 1.70 -3.16
C THR A 232 -0.16 2.69 -4.22
N TYR A 233 0.79 3.17 -5.01
CA TYR A 233 0.56 4.09 -6.13
C TYR A 233 0.97 3.39 -7.42
N THR A 234 0.05 3.25 -8.36
CA THR A 234 0.33 2.76 -9.70
C THR A 234 0.04 3.89 -10.67
N VAL A 235 1.07 4.37 -11.33
CA VAL A 235 1.02 5.59 -12.16
C VAL A 235 1.36 5.27 -13.59
N LEU A 236 0.50 5.69 -14.50
CA LEU A 236 0.67 5.65 -15.95
C LEU A 236 0.66 7.09 -16.49
N ASN A 237 1.65 7.44 -17.33
CA ASN A 237 1.60 8.65 -18.13
C ASN A 237 1.09 8.33 -19.54
N LEU A 238 0.08 9.04 -20.02
CA LEU A 238 -0.57 8.70 -21.30
C LEU A 238 0.34 8.94 -22.51
N ALA A 239 1.19 9.98 -22.50
CA ALA A 239 2.17 10.17 -23.56
C ALA A 239 3.27 9.11 -23.52
N ALA A 240 3.72 8.72 -22.31
CA ALA A 240 4.69 7.66 -22.13
C ALA A 240 4.16 6.31 -22.62
N ALA A 241 2.88 6.02 -22.40
CA ALA A 241 2.23 4.81 -22.88
C ALA A 241 2.26 4.69 -24.42
N GLY A 242 2.16 5.82 -25.12
CA GLY A 242 2.24 5.85 -26.60
C GLY A 242 3.65 5.98 -27.18
N THR A 243 4.65 6.33 -26.37
CA THR A 243 6.02 6.62 -26.85
C THR A 243 7.12 5.74 -26.23
N GLY A 244 6.82 5.01 -25.19
CA GLY A 244 7.80 4.24 -24.40
C GLY A 244 8.78 5.11 -23.59
N LYS A 245 8.62 6.44 -23.59
CA LYS A 245 9.52 7.33 -22.87
C LYS A 245 9.27 7.27 -21.37
N ASP A 246 10.35 7.37 -20.61
CA ASP A 246 10.26 7.43 -19.14
C ASP A 246 9.67 8.77 -18.68
N PHE A 247 9.07 8.78 -17.49
CA PHE A 247 8.47 9.94 -16.85
C PHE A 247 8.73 9.93 -15.34
N PRO A 248 8.75 11.09 -14.66
CA PRO A 248 8.95 11.14 -13.22
C PRO A 248 7.69 10.68 -12.47
N PHE A 249 7.88 10.10 -11.28
CA PHE A 249 6.78 9.79 -10.37
C PHE A 249 6.20 11.12 -9.81
N PRO A 250 4.86 11.33 -9.81
CA PRO A 250 4.23 12.52 -9.28
C PRO A 250 4.24 12.55 -7.73
N THR A 251 5.30 13.06 -7.13
CA THR A 251 5.49 13.04 -5.66
C THR A 251 4.43 13.84 -4.90
N GLU A 252 3.76 14.81 -5.53
CA GLU A 252 2.72 15.60 -4.86
C GLU A 252 1.59 14.74 -4.27
N ILE A 253 1.22 13.63 -4.94
CA ILE A 253 0.14 12.75 -4.46
C ILE A 253 0.59 11.89 -3.27
N SER A 254 1.85 11.43 -3.27
CA SER A 254 2.41 10.69 -2.13
C SER A 254 2.66 11.60 -0.93
N ASP A 255 3.19 12.80 -1.16
CA ASP A 255 3.42 13.79 -0.10
C ASP A 255 2.10 14.19 0.58
N ALA A 256 1.06 14.46 -0.23
CA ALA A 256 -0.26 14.79 0.28
C ALA A 256 -0.89 13.62 1.06
N GLN A 257 -0.75 12.38 0.57
CA GLN A 257 -1.25 11.20 1.26
C GLN A 257 -0.49 10.93 2.56
N HIS A 258 0.85 11.06 2.56
CA HIS A 258 1.65 10.86 3.77
C HIS A 258 1.32 11.90 4.85
N ALA A 259 1.08 13.17 4.47
CA ALA A 259 0.67 14.21 5.40
C ALA A 259 -0.65 13.92 6.11
N LYS A 260 -1.54 13.11 5.53
CA LYS A 260 -2.81 12.68 6.14
C LYS A 260 -2.66 11.48 7.08
N LEU A 261 -1.57 10.76 6.98
CA LEU A 261 -1.29 9.59 7.83
C LEU A 261 -0.49 9.94 9.09
N GLY A 262 -0.02 11.17 9.20
CA GLY A 262 0.69 11.71 10.37
C GLY A 262 2.20 11.61 10.30
#